data_fce37e2fdcf312426df74ee2fc35ef11
#
_entry.id   fce37e2fdcf312426df74ee2fc35ef11
#
_cell.length_a   1.000
_cell.length_b   1.000
_cell.length_c   1.000
_cell.angle_alpha   90.00
_cell.angle_beta   90.00
_cell.angle_gamma   90.00
#
_symmetry.space_group_name_H-M   'P 1'
#
loop_
_entity.id
_entity.type
_entity.pdbx_description
1 polymer ?
#
loop_
_entity_poly.entity_id
_entity_poly.type
_entity_poly.pdbx_seq_one_letter_code
_entity_poly.pdbx_strand_id
1 'polypeptide(L)'
;MSRPELSLYEPLYTLKEVDQNIWIADGDLIQMDLKVLKLPFQTRMTVIKLNDGKLWIHSPIAPNEELYTELDALGRVAYLISPNKIHYAYIADWKKRYPYAQAWSSPGVEERAKSQNIKVVFDAPLTDKAPDLWSDEIDQLIFKGSSVIEEVVFFHKSTKTLIVTDLIENFEPEKIASPIRRKIYRLARVTAPDGQTPIDYRMTFLGRQREAKVSFSRMLNWKPDKIILAHGLCFFENGTDELRRAFRWIR
;
A
#
# COMPACT_ATOMS: atom_id res chain seq x y z
N MET A 1 26.22 -15.95 -9.53
CA MET A 1 25.30 -15.04 -8.83
C MET A 1 24.04 -15.82 -8.49
N SER A 2 23.64 -15.90 -7.20
CA SER A 2 22.39 -16.55 -6.81
C SER A 2 21.22 -15.71 -7.35
N ARG A 3 20.22 -16.37 -7.95
CA ARG A 3 18.99 -15.66 -8.37
C ARG A 3 18.37 -14.97 -7.14
N PRO A 4 17.89 -13.71 -7.28
CA PRO A 4 17.20 -13.05 -6.18
C PRO A 4 16.00 -13.90 -5.74
N GLU A 5 15.72 -13.89 -4.44
CA GLU A 5 14.65 -14.72 -3.86
C GLU A 5 13.26 -14.37 -4.40
N LEU A 6 13.07 -13.13 -4.79
CA LEU A 6 11.85 -12.60 -5.42
C LEU A 6 12.27 -11.64 -6.53
N SER A 7 11.75 -11.84 -7.75
CA SER A 7 12.02 -10.95 -8.88
C SER A 7 11.21 -9.66 -8.77
N LEU A 8 11.80 -8.55 -9.20
CA LEU A 8 11.21 -7.21 -9.12
C LEU A 8 10.32 -6.90 -10.33
N TYR A 9 9.57 -5.80 -10.24
CA TYR A 9 8.72 -5.26 -11.30
C TYR A 9 9.44 -4.13 -12.05
N GLU A 10 10.34 -4.52 -12.95
CA GLU A 10 11.10 -3.57 -13.77
C GLU A 10 10.20 -2.75 -14.74
N PRO A 11 10.60 -1.50 -15.09
CA PRO A 11 11.72 -0.76 -14.55
C PRO A 11 11.46 -0.30 -13.13
N LEU A 12 12.50 -0.26 -12.29
CA LEU A 12 12.42 0.25 -10.92
C LEU A 12 12.55 1.78 -10.91
N TYR A 13 12.02 2.41 -9.86
CA TYR A 13 12.15 3.85 -9.61
C TYR A 13 11.70 4.74 -10.77
N THR A 14 10.76 4.24 -11.58
CA THR A 14 10.19 4.93 -12.74
C THR A 14 8.68 5.01 -12.57
N LEU A 15 8.09 6.15 -12.91
CA LEU A 15 6.64 6.34 -12.87
C LEU A 15 5.98 5.56 -14.01
N LYS A 16 5.13 4.60 -13.66
CA LYS A 16 4.32 3.80 -14.57
C LYS A 16 2.88 4.29 -14.48
N GLU A 17 2.38 4.87 -15.54
CA GLU A 17 1.00 5.36 -15.58
C GLU A 17 0.02 4.20 -15.47
N VAL A 18 -0.93 4.31 -14.54
CA VAL A 18 -2.04 3.36 -14.35
C VAL A 18 -3.31 3.90 -15.00
N ASP A 19 -3.54 5.19 -14.85
CA ASP A 19 -4.66 5.91 -15.40
C ASP A 19 -4.38 7.42 -15.32
N GLN A 20 -5.31 8.27 -15.79
CA GLN A 20 -5.18 9.72 -15.71
C GLN A 20 -4.87 10.19 -14.29
N ASN A 21 -3.75 10.89 -14.14
CA ASN A 21 -3.29 11.46 -12.86
C ASN A 21 -2.96 10.43 -11.76
N ILE A 22 -2.77 9.18 -12.09
CA ILE A 22 -2.38 8.14 -11.14
C ILE A 22 -1.26 7.24 -11.72
N TRP A 23 -0.18 7.08 -10.97
CA TRP A 23 1.01 6.28 -11.31
C TRP A 23 1.37 5.36 -10.16
N ILE A 24 2.10 4.31 -10.48
CA ILE A 24 2.85 3.49 -9.51
C ILE A 24 4.34 3.58 -9.81
N ALA A 25 5.16 3.45 -8.80
CA ALA A 25 6.59 3.19 -8.97
C ALA A 25 7.00 2.02 -8.06
N ASP A 26 7.66 1.04 -8.65
CA ASP A 26 8.20 -0.11 -7.94
C ASP A 26 9.65 0.19 -7.50
N GLY A 27 10.02 -0.30 -6.32
CA GLY A 27 11.36 -0.15 -5.77
C GLY A 27 12.01 -1.49 -5.44
N ASP A 28 13.15 -1.43 -4.77
CA ASP A 28 13.90 -2.58 -4.30
C ASP A 28 13.14 -3.42 -3.27
N LEU A 29 13.69 -4.59 -2.98
CA LEU A 29 13.20 -5.44 -1.90
C LEU A 29 13.50 -4.81 -0.54
N ILE A 30 12.50 -4.82 0.33
CA ILE A 30 12.69 -4.57 1.75
C ILE A 30 12.65 -5.89 2.52
N GLN A 31 13.48 -6.02 3.55
CA GLN A 31 13.48 -7.20 4.40
C GLN A 31 12.58 -6.94 5.61
N MET A 32 11.50 -7.71 5.74
CA MET A 32 10.71 -7.72 6.96
C MET A 32 11.31 -8.73 7.94
N ASP A 33 11.72 -8.26 9.11
CA ASP A 33 12.26 -9.09 10.18
C ASP A 33 11.10 -9.60 11.07
N LEU A 34 10.79 -10.88 10.95
CA LEU A 34 9.79 -11.58 11.75
C LEU A 34 10.41 -12.31 12.94
N LYS A 35 11.53 -11.81 13.50
CA LYS A 35 12.31 -12.40 14.61
C LYS A 35 12.99 -13.74 14.30
N VAL A 36 12.36 -14.61 13.52
CA VAL A 36 12.85 -15.96 13.18
C VAL A 36 13.11 -16.12 11.69
N LEU A 37 12.44 -15.33 10.86
CA LEU A 37 12.50 -15.41 9.41
C LEU A 37 12.53 -14.00 8.81
N LYS A 38 13.48 -13.78 7.90
CA LYS A 38 13.51 -12.57 7.06
C LYS A 38 12.80 -12.88 5.75
N LEU A 39 11.73 -12.16 5.48
CA LEU A 39 11.00 -12.27 4.22
C LEU A 39 11.25 -11.03 3.36
N PRO A 40 11.68 -11.22 2.11
CA PRO A 40 11.79 -10.12 1.16
C PRO A 40 10.40 -9.74 0.64
N PHE A 41 10.12 -8.44 0.64
CA PHE A 41 8.92 -7.86 0.04
C PHE A 41 9.33 -6.87 -1.04
N GLN A 42 8.64 -6.91 -2.16
CA GLN A 42 8.71 -5.85 -3.17
C GLN A 42 8.09 -4.58 -2.59
N THR A 43 8.68 -3.43 -2.91
CA THR A 43 8.10 -2.13 -2.51
C THR A 43 7.43 -1.47 -3.69
N ARG A 44 6.29 -0.85 -3.44
CA ARG A 44 5.56 -0.04 -4.41
C ARG A 44 4.95 1.17 -3.73
N MET A 45 5.10 2.31 -4.38
CA MET A 45 4.36 3.51 -4.04
C MET A 45 3.30 3.84 -5.10
N THR A 46 2.28 4.57 -4.70
CA THR A 46 1.30 5.16 -5.63
C THR A 46 1.44 6.68 -5.59
N VAL A 47 1.38 7.30 -6.75
CA VAL A 47 1.43 8.75 -6.93
C VAL A 47 0.11 9.21 -7.54
N ILE A 48 -0.53 10.20 -6.93
CA ILE A 48 -1.69 10.88 -7.49
C ILE A 48 -1.36 12.36 -7.67
N LYS A 49 -1.60 12.89 -8.85
CA LYS A 49 -1.55 14.32 -9.12
C LYS A 49 -2.95 14.90 -8.93
N LEU A 50 -3.11 15.71 -7.89
CA LEU A 50 -4.36 16.39 -7.59
C LEU A 50 -4.62 17.52 -8.61
N ASN A 51 -5.87 17.95 -8.73
CA ASN A 51 -6.31 18.99 -9.66
C ASN A 51 -5.59 20.34 -9.47
N ASP A 52 -5.10 20.61 -8.25
CA ASP A 52 -4.30 21.79 -7.95
C ASP A 52 -2.79 21.64 -8.29
N GLY A 53 -2.42 20.52 -8.92
CA GLY A 53 -1.04 20.21 -9.33
C GLY A 53 -0.15 19.66 -8.24
N LYS A 54 -0.65 19.47 -7.02
CA LYS A 54 0.09 18.82 -5.93
C LYS A 54 0.16 17.31 -6.12
N LEU A 55 1.27 16.72 -5.65
CA LEU A 55 1.44 15.27 -5.64
C LEU A 55 1.13 14.71 -4.25
N TRP A 56 0.32 13.67 -4.23
CA TRP A 56 -0.05 12.85 -3.11
C TRP A 56 0.67 11.49 -3.25
N ILE A 57 1.59 11.17 -2.34
CA ILE A 57 2.48 10.02 -2.40
C ILE A 57 2.09 9.01 -1.33
N HIS A 58 1.62 7.84 -1.74
CA HIS A 58 1.21 6.77 -0.85
C HIS A 58 2.31 5.71 -0.75
N SER A 59 2.68 5.36 0.49
CA SER A 59 3.69 4.33 0.78
C SER A 59 5.02 4.61 0.05
N PRO A 60 5.70 5.74 0.34
CA PRO A 60 6.95 6.09 -0.33
C PRO A 60 7.96 4.94 -0.29
N ILE A 61 8.65 4.70 -1.42
CA ILE A 61 9.72 3.70 -1.57
C ILE A 61 11.10 4.31 -1.28
N ALA A 62 12.15 3.49 -1.35
CA ALA A 62 13.52 3.96 -1.09
C ALA A 62 13.89 5.19 -1.95
N PRO A 63 14.64 6.16 -1.40
CA PRO A 63 15.10 7.34 -2.12
C PRO A 63 15.85 6.99 -3.41
N ASN A 64 15.52 7.70 -4.51
CA ASN A 64 16.18 7.56 -5.80
C ASN A 64 16.12 8.88 -6.58
N GLU A 65 17.25 9.35 -7.09
CA GLU A 65 17.35 10.67 -7.73
C GLU A 65 16.62 10.74 -9.08
N GLU A 66 16.58 9.65 -9.84
CA GLU A 66 15.86 9.59 -11.11
C GLU A 66 14.35 9.72 -10.88
N LEU A 67 13.83 8.97 -9.90
CA LEU A 67 12.43 9.06 -9.49
C LEU A 67 12.08 10.46 -8.96
N TYR A 68 12.94 11.08 -8.18
CA TYR A 68 12.72 12.46 -7.72
C TYR A 68 12.65 13.44 -8.88
N THR A 69 13.50 13.26 -9.90
CA THR A 69 13.49 14.10 -11.11
C THR A 69 12.16 13.96 -11.86
N GLU A 70 11.62 12.75 -12.02
CA GLU A 70 10.32 12.52 -12.66
C GLU A 70 9.19 13.17 -11.85
N LEU A 71 9.22 13.04 -10.51
CA LEU A 71 8.22 13.64 -9.63
C LEU A 71 8.27 15.17 -9.67
N ASP A 72 9.46 15.76 -9.59
CA ASP A 72 9.65 17.22 -9.63
C ASP A 72 9.15 17.81 -10.97
N ALA A 73 9.30 17.06 -12.07
CA ALA A 73 8.73 17.43 -13.38
C ALA A 73 7.19 17.27 -13.45
N LEU A 74 6.64 16.32 -12.68
CA LEU A 74 5.21 16.03 -12.65
C LEU A 74 4.42 17.07 -11.85
N GLY A 75 4.97 17.49 -10.68
CA GLY A 75 4.32 18.43 -9.78
C GLY A 75 5.02 18.58 -8.43
N ARG A 76 4.45 19.39 -7.55
CA ARG A 76 4.98 19.60 -6.21
C ARG A 76 4.56 18.48 -5.26
N VAL A 77 5.50 17.73 -4.70
CA VAL A 77 5.21 16.76 -3.63
C VAL A 77 4.68 17.49 -2.40
N ALA A 78 3.42 17.24 -2.05
CA ALA A 78 2.72 17.93 -0.97
C ALA A 78 2.31 17.02 0.18
N TYR A 79 2.02 15.76 -0.10
CA TYR A 79 1.52 14.81 0.90
C TYR A 79 2.28 13.48 0.82
N LEU A 80 2.76 13.01 1.98
CA LEU A 80 3.44 11.73 2.17
C LEU A 80 2.58 10.86 3.09
N ILE A 81 2.10 9.75 2.60
CA ILE A 81 1.09 8.92 3.27
C ILE A 81 1.69 7.62 3.77
N SER A 82 1.61 7.39 5.08
CA SER A 82 1.88 6.10 5.69
C SER A 82 0.55 5.37 5.94
N PRO A 83 0.14 4.42 5.07
CA PRO A 83 -1.19 3.83 5.09
C PRO A 83 -1.42 2.85 6.25
N ASN A 84 -0.36 2.27 6.80
CA ASN A 84 -0.41 1.42 7.98
C ASN A 84 0.93 1.48 8.75
N LYS A 85 0.98 0.84 9.91
CA LYS A 85 2.14 0.94 10.82
C LYS A 85 3.40 0.20 10.37
N ILE A 86 3.45 -0.36 9.16
CA ILE A 86 4.66 -0.95 8.56
C ILE A 86 5.09 -0.24 7.28
N HIS A 87 4.24 0.55 6.65
CA HIS A 87 4.52 1.31 5.44
C HIS A 87 4.96 2.76 5.73
N TYR A 88 5.99 2.94 6.57
CA TYR A 88 6.53 4.26 6.96
C TYR A 88 8.05 4.38 6.81
N ALA A 89 8.71 3.30 6.39
CA ALA A 89 10.16 3.15 6.44
C ALA A 89 10.93 4.34 5.83
N TYR A 90 10.44 4.90 4.74
CA TYR A 90 11.12 5.95 3.98
C TYR A 90 10.53 7.35 4.18
N ILE A 91 9.48 7.51 4.99
CA ILE A 91 8.85 8.84 5.23
C ILE A 91 9.87 9.88 5.70
N ALA A 92 10.78 9.51 6.60
CA ALA A 92 11.79 10.44 7.12
C ALA A 92 12.77 10.93 6.04
N ASP A 93 13.16 10.06 5.10
CA ASP A 93 14.07 10.44 4.01
C ASP A 93 13.34 11.30 2.98
N TRP A 94 12.11 10.98 2.65
CA TRP A 94 11.28 11.82 1.79
C TRP A 94 11.00 13.19 2.40
N LYS A 95 10.79 13.29 3.73
CA LYS A 95 10.68 14.59 4.42
C LYS A 95 11.96 15.42 4.34
N LYS A 96 13.15 14.80 4.31
CA LYS A 96 14.43 15.52 4.09
C LYS A 96 14.48 16.09 2.68
N ARG A 97 14.05 15.34 1.66
CA ARG A 97 14.02 15.79 0.25
C ARG A 97 12.94 16.82 0.00
N TYR A 98 11.77 16.64 0.62
CA TYR A 98 10.57 17.48 0.48
C TYR A 98 10.12 18.04 1.84
N PRO A 99 10.87 19.00 2.45
CA PRO A 99 10.62 19.45 3.82
C PRO A 99 9.25 20.13 4.02
N TYR A 100 8.66 20.65 2.95
CA TYR A 100 7.33 21.27 2.97
C TYR A 100 6.18 20.29 2.71
N ALA A 101 6.48 19.05 2.36
CA ALA A 101 5.44 18.03 2.23
C ALA A 101 4.91 17.63 3.61
N GLN A 102 3.61 17.50 3.75
CA GLN A 102 2.99 17.03 4.98
C GLN A 102 3.01 15.50 5.03
N ALA A 103 3.54 14.93 6.10
CA ALA A 103 3.53 13.50 6.36
C ALA A 103 2.30 13.13 7.22
N TRP A 104 1.54 12.14 6.78
CA TRP A 104 0.31 11.69 7.40
C TRP A 104 0.45 10.26 7.91
N SER A 105 0.15 10.06 9.21
CA SER A 105 0.30 8.77 9.90
C SER A 105 -1.01 8.01 10.02
N SER A 106 -1.00 6.72 9.67
CA SER A 106 -2.07 5.80 10.06
C SER A 106 -2.02 5.47 11.55
N PRO A 107 -3.10 4.91 12.13
CA PRO A 107 -3.12 4.51 13.53
C PRO A 107 -1.95 3.58 13.90
N GLY A 108 -1.25 3.89 15.00
CA GLY A 108 -0.18 3.09 15.58
C GLY A 108 1.19 3.20 14.90
N VAL A 109 1.35 4.06 13.88
CA VAL A 109 2.65 4.27 13.21
C VAL A 109 3.66 4.94 14.12
N GLU A 110 3.27 6.01 14.80
CA GLU A 110 4.18 6.79 15.63
C GLU A 110 4.72 5.98 16.81
N GLU A 111 3.85 5.21 17.47
CA GLU A 111 4.22 4.30 18.56
C GLU A 111 5.19 3.23 18.05
N ARG A 112 4.93 2.68 16.86
CA ARG A 112 5.82 1.67 16.27
C ARG A 112 7.17 2.28 15.89
N ALA A 113 7.21 3.42 15.24
CA ALA A 113 8.44 4.12 14.90
C ALA A 113 9.28 4.40 16.15
N LYS A 114 8.64 4.91 17.20
CA LYS A 114 9.27 5.15 18.51
C LYS A 114 9.82 3.86 19.12
N SER A 115 9.06 2.76 19.08
CA SER A 115 9.50 1.45 19.62
C SER A 115 10.71 0.86 18.88
N GLN A 116 10.92 1.26 17.63
CA GLN A 116 12.05 0.86 16.79
C GLN A 116 13.19 1.89 16.75
N ASN A 117 13.12 2.94 17.58
CA ASN A 117 14.07 4.08 17.57
C ASN A 117 14.20 4.77 16.20
N ILE A 118 13.17 4.73 15.36
CA ILE A 118 13.12 5.42 14.08
C ILE A 118 12.59 6.83 14.32
N LYS A 119 13.40 7.83 13.98
CA LYS A 119 13.02 9.24 14.06
C LYS A 119 12.26 9.64 12.80
N VAL A 120 10.96 9.70 12.89
CA VAL A 120 10.08 10.23 11.85
C VAL A 120 9.10 11.22 12.49
N VAL A 121 8.82 12.31 11.77
CA VAL A 121 7.86 13.33 12.20
C VAL A 121 6.68 13.28 11.25
N PHE A 122 5.49 13.13 11.83
CA PHE A 122 4.23 13.24 11.11
C PHE A 122 3.56 14.58 11.45
N ASP A 123 2.95 15.19 10.45
CA ASP A 123 2.30 16.49 10.58
C ASP A 123 0.82 16.34 10.98
N ALA A 124 0.18 15.21 10.60
CA ALA A 124 -1.22 14.94 10.93
C ALA A 124 -1.55 13.44 10.92
N PRO A 125 -2.55 13.01 11.68
CA PRO A 125 -3.06 11.64 11.63
C PRO A 125 -4.06 11.46 10.49
N LEU A 126 -4.00 10.29 9.84
CA LEU A 126 -5.06 9.80 8.96
C LEU A 126 -6.27 9.37 9.80
N THR A 127 -7.46 9.77 9.36
CA THR A 127 -8.73 9.43 10.02
C THR A 127 -9.62 8.58 9.12
N ASP A 128 -10.81 8.25 9.60
CA ASP A 128 -11.80 7.47 8.84
C ASP A 128 -12.45 8.27 7.69
N LYS A 129 -12.11 9.55 7.55
CA LYS A 129 -12.56 10.43 6.47
C LYS A 129 -11.36 11.17 5.88
N ALA A 130 -11.39 11.38 4.58
CA ALA A 130 -10.41 12.22 3.90
C ALA A 130 -10.51 13.66 4.41
N PRO A 131 -9.37 14.34 4.65
CA PRO A 131 -9.37 15.77 4.96
C PRO A 131 -9.72 16.60 3.71
N ASP A 132 -10.20 17.83 3.91
CA ASP A 132 -10.58 18.73 2.83
C ASP A 132 -9.47 18.99 1.80
N LEU A 133 -8.22 18.72 2.17
CA LEU A 133 -7.03 18.84 1.31
C LEU A 133 -7.07 17.97 0.06
N TRP A 134 -7.79 16.83 0.10
CA TRP A 134 -7.93 15.92 -1.04
C TRP A 134 -9.29 15.20 -1.10
N SER A 135 -10.23 15.52 -0.21
CA SER A 135 -11.53 14.82 -0.12
C SER A 135 -12.37 14.91 -1.39
N ASP A 136 -12.17 15.94 -2.21
CA ASP A 136 -12.89 16.08 -3.48
C ASP A 136 -12.47 15.03 -4.51
N GLU A 137 -11.23 14.54 -4.41
CA GLU A 137 -10.61 13.63 -5.38
C GLU A 137 -10.35 12.22 -4.83
N ILE A 138 -10.02 12.12 -3.53
CA ILE A 138 -9.66 10.86 -2.88
C ILE A 138 -10.52 10.66 -1.64
N ASP A 139 -11.31 9.58 -1.63
CA ASP A 139 -11.94 9.08 -0.41
C ASP A 139 -11.00 8.19 0.37
N GLN A 140 -11.26 8.03 1.66
CA GLN A 140 -10.51 7.10 2.51
C GLN A 140 -11.38 6.49 3.59
N LEU A 141 -10.92 5.37 4.14
CA LEU A 141 -11.44 4.79 5.37
C LEU A 141 -10.36 4.00 6.10
N ILE A 142 -10.48 3.88 7.41
CA ILE A 142 -9.70 2.92 8.19
C ILE A 142 -10.37 1.56 8.08
N PHE A 143 -9.65 0.54 7.59
CA PHE A 143 -10.13 -0.84 7.62
C PHE A 143 -9.96 -1.42 9.01
N LYS A 144 -11.06 -1.50 9.75
CA LYS A 144 -11.11 -1.84 11.17
C LYS A 144 -11.30 -3.33 11.41
N GLY A 145 -11.00 -3.75 12.65
CA GLY A 145 -11.25 -5.10 13.16
C GLY A 145 -10.01 -5.95 13.35
N SER A 146 -8.85 -5.56 12.82
CA SER A 146 -7.60 -6.23 13.16
C SER A 146 -7.15 -5.84 14.58
N SER A 147 -6.69 -6.83 15.34
CA SER A 147 -6.08 -6.60 16.66
C SER A 147 -4.62 -6.15 16.58
N VAL A 148 -4.03 -6.17 15.38
CA VAL A 148 -2.59 -5.93 15.17
C VAL A 148 -2.34 -4.71 14.29
N ILE A 149 -2.93 -4.65 13.11
CA ILE A 149 -2.68 -3.59 12.12
C ILE A 149 -4.01 -3.08 11.60
N GLU A 150 -4.26 -1.78 11.71
CA GLU A 150 -5.29 -1.10 10.94
C GLU A 150 -4.63 -0.48 9.71
N GLU A 151 -5.29 -0.60 8.57
CA GLU A 151 -4.84 -0.03 7.31
C GLU A 151 -5.81 1.04 6.85
N VAL A 152 -5.29 2.20 6.44
CA VAL A 152 -6.09 3.22 5.77
C VAL A 152 -6.07 2.91 4.29
N VAL A 153 -7.23 2.66 3.73
CA VAL A 153 -7.43 2.42 2.30
C VAL A 153 -7.95 3.68 1.64
N PHE A 154 -7.61 3.86 0.36
CA PHE A 154 -7.92 5.07 -0.38
C PHE A 154 -8.63 4.74 -1.68
N PHE A 155 -9.46 5.67 -2.15
CA PHE A 155 -10.19 5.52 -3.41
C PHE A 155 -10.08 6.79 -4.24
N HIS A 156 -9.36 6.71 -5.34
CA HIS A 156 -9.27 7.79 -6.32
C HIS A 156 -10.52 7.82 -7.16
N LYS A 157 -11.34 8.88 -6.99
CA LYS A 157 -12.73 8.93 -7.47
C LYS A 157 -12.83 8.96 -8.98
N SER A 158 -12.02 9.79 -9.65
CA SER A 158 -12.13 10.00 -11.11
C SER A 158 -11.82 8.73 -11.91
N THR A 159 -10.84 7.94 -11.47
CA THR A 159 -10.43 6.68 -12.13
C THR A 159 -11.05 5.44 -11.50
N LYS A 160 -11.85 5.59 -10.44
CA LYS A 160 -12.41 4.50 -9.63
C LYS A 160 -11.36 3.48 -9.21
N THR A 161 -10.21 3.96 -8.78
CA THR A 161 -9.09 3.11 -8.37
C THR A 161 -9.02 3.02 -6.86
N LEU A 162 -9.15 1.79 -6.33
CA LEU A 162 -8.90 1.48 -4.93
C LEU A 162 -7.40 1.27 -4.71
N ILE A 163 -6.87 1.80 -3.61
CA ILE A 163 -5.45 1.66 -3.23
C ILE A 163 -5.40 0.99 -1.87
N VAL A 164 -4.74 -0.16 -1.81
CA VAL A 164 -4.53 -0.95 -0.59
C VAL A 164 -3.06 -1.37 -0.48
N THR A 165 -2.62 -1.73 0.70
CA THR A 165 -1.28 -2.25 0.95
C THR A 165 -1.32 -3.75 1.28
N ASP A 166 -1.43 -4.09 2.57
CA ASP A 166 -1.31 -5.46 3.07
C ASP A 166 -2.65 -6.19 3.17
N LEU A 167 -3.76 -5.48 3.01
CA LEU A 167 -5.10 -6.10 2.99
C LEU A 167 -5.29 -7.08 1.84
N ILE A 168 -4.57 -6.90 0.73
CA ILE A 168 -4.52 -7.84 -0.38
C ILE A 168 -3.08 -7.95 -0.86
N GLU A 169 -2.55 -9.17 -0.92
CA GLU A 169 -1.29 -9.48 -1.58
C GLU A 169 -1.55 -10.43 -2.74
N ASN A 170 -0.79 -10.30 -3.86
CA ASN A 170 -1.03 -11.05 -5.08
C ASN A 170 0.27 -11.37 -5.83
N PHE A 171 1.18 -12.11 -5.20
CA PHE A 171 2.50 -12.44 -5.75
C PHE A 171 2.42 -13.41 -6.92
N GLU A 172 3.13 -13.13 -8.00
CA GLU A 172 3.28 -14.05 -9.13
C GLU A 172 4.17 -15.23 -8.72
N PRO A 173 3.68 -16.49 -8.84
CA PRO A 173 4.47 -17.67 -8.48
C PRO A 173 5.80 -17.76 -9.25
N GLU A 174 5.84 -17.28 -10.50
CA GLU A 174 7.01 -17.30 -11.39
C GLU A 174 8.13 -16.38 -10.89
N LYS A 175 7.77 -15.31 -10.19
CA LYS A 175 8.72 -14.36 -9.58
C LYS A 175 9.34 -14.87 -8.29
N ILE A 176 8.78 -15.92 -7.68
CA ILE A 176 9.30 -16.53 -6.43
C ILE A 176 10.30 -17.62 -6.80
N ALA A 177 11.60 -17.43 -6.56
CA ALA A 177 12.64 -18.37 -6.97
C ALA A 177 12.54 -19.73 -6.28
N SER A 178 12.26 -19.74 -4.96
CA SER A 178 12.23 -20.98 -4.16
C SER A 178 10.89 -21.72 -4.30
N PRO A 179 10.88 -23.01 -4.70
CA PRO A 179 9.68 -23.85 -4.73
C PRO A 179 9.00 -23.99 -3.37
N ILE A 180 9.80 -24.05 -2.30
CA ILE A 180 9.28 -24.11 -0.92
C ILE A 180 8.53 -22.82 -0.57
N ARG A 181 9.11 -21.65 -0.89
CA ARG A 181 8.46 -20.36 -0.68
C ARG A 181 7.19 -20.23 -1.52
N ARG A 182 7.20 -20.67 -2.80
CA ARG A 182 5.96 -20.70 -3.61
C ARG A 182 4.85 -21.47 -2.91
N LYS A 183 5.16 -22.62 -2.30
CA LYS A 183 4.18 -23.40 -1.54
C LYS A 183 3.69 -22.65 -0.30
N ILE A 184 4.58 -21.98 0.44
CA ILE A 184 4.23 -21.16 1.61
C ILE A 184 3.31 -20.00 1.18
N TYR A 185 3.66 -19.24 0.15
CA TYR A 185 2.85 -18.11 -0.36
C TYR A 185 1.48 -18.59 -0.86
N ARG A 186 1.42 -19.76 -1.52
CA ARG A 186 0.14 -20.38 -1.93
C ARG A 186 -0.71 -20.77 -0.73
N LEU A 187 -0.12 -21.36 0.29
CA LEU A 187 -0.83 -21.71 1.54
C LEU A 187 -1.28 -20.46 2.29
N ALA A 188 -0.47 -19.38 2.28
CA ALA A 188 -0.84 -18.08 2.82
C ALA A 188 -1.94 -17.36 2.01
N ARG A 189 -2.30 -17.89 0.83
CA ARG A 189 -3.33 -17.36 -0.09
C ARG A 189 -2.99 -15.98 -0.67
N VAL A 190 -1.71 -15.73 -0.90
CA VAL A 190 -1.19 -14.46 -1.41
C VAL A 190 -0.62 -14.58 -2.83
N THR A 191 -0.96 -15.63 -3.57
CA THR A 191 -0.44 -15.85 -4.93
C THR A 191 -1.47 -15.51 -6.00
N ALA A 192 -0.97 -14.91 -7.08
CA ALA A 192 -1.74 -14.66 -8.29
C ALA A 192 -2.26 -15.96 -8.93
N PRO A 193 -3.43 -15.91 -9.61
CA PRO A 193 -4.30 -14.74 -9.78
C PRO A 193 -5.22 -14.51 -8.57
N ASP A 194 -5.23 -15.42 -7.59
CA ASP A 194 -6.22 -15.52 -6.51
C ASP A 194 -5.77 -14.85 -5.20
N GLY A 195 -4.87 -13.88 -5.27
CA GLY A 195 -4.37 -13.14 -4.11
C GLY A 195 -5.48 -12.59 -3.22
N GLN A 196 -5.27 -12.63 -1.91
CA GLN A 196 -6.25 -12.29 -0.88
C GLN A 196 -5.54 -11.62 0.30
N THR A 197 -6.30 -11.29 1.34
CA THR A 197 -5.70 -10.97 2.64
C THR A 197 -4.88 -12.17 3.13
N PRO A 198 -3.61 -11.99 3.53
CA PRO A 198 -2.77 -13.06 4.07
C PRO A 198 -3.45 -13.79 5.24
N ILE A 199 -3.24 -15.11 5.36
CA ILE A 199 -3.92 -15.91 6.40
C ILE A 199 -3.57 -15.43 7.81
N ASP A 200 -2.31 -15.12 8.08
CA ASP A 200 -1.85 -14.57 9.37
C ASP A 200 -2.53 -13.23 9.68
N TYR A 201 -2.69 -12.37 8.69
CA TYR A 201 -3.41 -11.12 8.86
C TYR A 201 -4.91 -11.36 9.12
N ARG A 202 -5.55 -12.33 8.43
CA ARG A 202 -6.97 -12.70 8.71
C ARG A 202 -7.17 -13.17 10.14
N MET A 203 -6.21 -13.90 10.71
CA MET A 203 -6.30 -14.38 12.08
C MET A 203 -6.39 -13.24 13.09
N THR A 204 -5.88 -12.06 12.76
CA THR A 204 -5.97 -10.88 13.63
C THR A 204 -7.38 -10.28 13.72
N PHE A 205 -8.30 -10.70 12.85
CA PHE A 205 -9.71 -10.28 12.84
C PHE A 205 -10.64 -11.22 13.62
N LEU A 206 -10.11 -12.29 14.23
CA LEU A 206 -10.92 -13.21 15.03
C LEU A 206 -11.63 -12.47 16.16
N GLY A 207 -12.94 -12.68 16.26
CA GLY A 207 -13.81 -12.00 17.22
C GLY A 207 -14.23 -10.57 16.85
N ARG A 208 -13.67 -9.98 15.79
CA ARG A 208 -13.94 -8.60 15.33
C ARG A 208 -14.41 -8.52 13.87
N GLN A 209 -14.88 -9.61 13.31
CA GLN A 209 -15.30 -9.67 11.89
C GLN A 209 -16.42 -8.69 11.55
N ARG A 210 -17.25 -8.29 12.54
CA ARG A 210 -18.30 -7.29 12.32
C ARG A 210 -17.73 -5.94 11.87
N GLU A 211 -16.66 -5.48 12.48
CA GLU A 211 -15.99 -4.23 12.12
C GLU A 211 -15.38 -4.31 10.72
N ALA A 212 -14.70 -5.44 10.42
CA ALA A 212 -14.17 -5.72 9.09
C ALA A 212 -15.27 -5.73 8.02
N LYS A 213 -16.44 -6.33 8.31
CA LYS A 213 -17.60 -6.37 7.41
C LYS A 213 -18.14 -4.96 7.09
N VAL A 214 -18.19 -4.09 8.08
CA VAL A 214 -18.60 -2.67 7.87
C VAL A 214 -17.59 -1.97 6.96
N SER A 215 -16.29 -2.09 7.23
CA SER A 215 -15.23 -1.48 6.41
C SER A 215 -15.26 -2.02 4.98
N PHE A 216 -15.38 -3.33 4.81
CA PHE A 216 -15.49 -3.98 3.50
C PHE A 216 -16.72 -3.52 2.71
N SER A 217 -17.88 -3.40 3.38
CA SER A 217 -19.11 -2.92 2.73
C SER A 217 -18.95 -1.47 2.23
N ARG A 218 -18.24 -0.63 2.96
CA ARG A 218 -17.91 0.74 2.53
C ARG A 218 -17.02 0.73 1.29
N MET A 219 -15.97 -0.11 1.25
CA MET A 219 -15.11 -0.27 0.08
C MET A 219 -15.89 -0.75 -1.14
N LEU A 220 -16.81 -1.71 -0.98
CA LEU A 220 -17.67 -2.18 -2.07
C LEU A 220 -18.60 -1.09 -2.63
N ASN A 221 -19.06 -0.17 -1.78
CA ASN A 221 -19.91 0.94 -2.21
C ASN A 221 -19.17 1.94 -3.13
N TRP A 222 -17.84 1.99 -3.08
CA TRP A 222 -17.05 2.77 -4.02
C TRP A 222 -17.04 2.18 -5.44
N LYS A 223 -17.37 0.87 -5.59
CA LYS A 223 -17.40 0.16 -6.87
C LYS A 223 -16.10 0.35 -7.68
N PRO A 224 -14.95 -0.04 -7.13
CA PRO A 224 -13.69 0.15 -7.84
C PRO A 224 -13.66 -0.62 -9.15
N ASP A 225 -13.12 0.01 -10.20
CA ASP A 225 -12.81 -0.62 -11.47
C ASP A 225 -11.41 -1.25 -11.42
N LYS A 226 -10.49 -0.64 -10.65
CA LYS A 226 -9.10 -1.06 -10.48
C LYS A 226 -8.72 -1.15 -9.01
N ILE A 227 -7.72 -2.00 -8.70
CA ILE A 227 -7.11 -2.08 -7.37
C ILE A 227 -5.60 -2.05 -7.50
N ILE A 228 -4.96 -1.05 -6.91
CA ILE A 228 -3.50 -0.97 -6.75
C ILE A 228 -3.14 -1.64 -5.43
N LEU A 229 -2.12 -2.53 -5.49
CA LEU A 229 -1.57 -3.26 -4.35
C LEU A 229 -0.12 -2.84 -4.13
N ALA A 230 0.32 -2.78 -2.87
CA ALA A 230 1.75 -2.57 -2.58
C ALA A 230 2.60 -3.81 -2.92
N HIS A 231 2.02 -5.00 -2.89
CA HIS A 231 2.73 -6.26 -3.06
C HIS A 231 2.09 -7.16 -4.10
N GLY A 232 2.84 -7.48 -5.16
CA GLY A 232 2.38 -8.36 -6.23
C GLY A 232 1.66 -7.63 -7.38
N LEU A 233 0.90 -8.38 -8.17
CA LEU A 233 0.14 -7.87 -9.33
C LEU A 233 -1.08 -7.09 -8.89
N CYS A 234 -1.21 -5.87 -9.39
CA CYS A 234 -2.42 -5.07 -9.29
C CYS A 234 -3.56 -5.67 -10.13
N PHE A 235 -4.80 -5.29 -9.82
CA PHE A 235 -5.97 -5.62 -10.64
C PHE A 235 -6.39 -4.36 -11.40
N PHE A 236 -6.18 -4.35 -12.72
CA PHE A 236 -6.49 -3.18 -13.56
C PHE A 236 -7.86 -3.28 -14.24
N GLU A 237 -8.57 -4.39 -14.02
CA GLU A 237 -9.92 -4.67 -14.52
C GLU A 237 -10.72 -5.41 -13.45
N ASN A 238 -12.04 -5.31 -13.52
CA ASN A 238 -12.97 -6.05 -12.65
C ASN A 238 -12.74 -5.84 -11.14
N GLY A 239 -12.22 -4.67 -10.74
CA GLY A 239 -11.77 -4.40 -9.37
C GLY A 239 -12.83 -4.70 -8.31
N THR A 240 -14.12 -4.43 -8.58
CA THR A 240 -15.21 -4.75 -7.64
C THR A 240 -15.37 -6.26 -7.41
N ASP A 241 -15.25 -7.08 -8.45
CA ASP A 241 -15.39 -8.54 -8.33
C ASP A 241 -14.13 -9.14 -7.69
N GLU A 242 -12.94 -8.61 -8.04
CA GLU A 242 -11.68 -8.96 -7.38
C GLU A 242 -11.70 -8.60 -5.88
N LEU A 243 -12.26 -7.45 -5.52
CA LEU A 243 -12.47 -7.07 -4.13
C LEU A 243 -13.37 -8.05 -3.39
N ARG A 244 -14.52 -8.47 -3.97
CA ARG A 244 -15.39 -9.50 -3.40
C ARG A 244 -14.66 -10.83 -3.23
N ARG A 245 -13.89 -11.23 -4.24
CA ARG A 245 -13.12 -12.46 -4.22
C ARG A 245 -12.05 -12.44 -3.12
N ALA A 246 -11.28 -11.36 -3.02
CA ALA A 246 -10.18 -11.22 -2.05
C ALA A 246 -10.68 -11.23 -0.60
N PHE A 247 -11.88 -10.68 -0.36
CA PHE A 247 -12.49 -10.59 0.98
C PHE A 247 -13.56 -11.64 1.26
N ARG A 248 -13.65 -12.73 0.46
CA ARG A 248 -14.63 -13.83 0.67
C ARG A 248 -14.55 -14.53 2.03
N TRP A 249 -13.52 -14.26 2.81
CA TRP A 249 -13.35 -14.74 4.17
C TRP A 249 -14.16 -13.94 5.21
N ILE A 250 -14.64 -12.75 4.88
CA ILE A 250 -15.55 -11.95 5.69
C ILE A 250 -16.97 -12.44 5.44
N ARG A 251 -17.60 -13.00 6.47
CA ARG A 251 -18.97 -13.58 6.42
C ARG A 251 -20.00 -12.68 7.06
#